data_111ac24d8fd35646de2a7291e313f687
#
_entry.id   111ac24d8fd35646de2a7291e313f687
#
_cell.length_a   1.000
_cell.length_b   1.000
_cell.length_c   1.000
_cell.angle_alpha   90.00
_cell.angle_beta   90.00
_cell.angle_gamma   90.00
#
_symmetry.space_group_name_H-M   'P 1'
#
loop_
_entity.id
_entity.type
_entity.pdbx_description
1 polymer ?
#
loop_
_entity_poly.entity_id
_entity_poly.type
_entity_poly.pdbx_seq_one_letter_code
_entity_poly.pdbx_strand_id
1 'polypeptide(L)'
;YVSVEEAISGKHSVGSSLQVHGTITNLKTNDCELVDGNFSLKVDISSLVLPDTFAEDKGATFTGILEMQNGVLVLRAEEVQMGCPSKYEPLEESA
;
A
#
# COMPACT_ATOMS: atom_id res chain seq x y z
N TYR A 1 6.97 5.37 6.70
CA TYR A 1 6.64 4.78 5.40
C TYR A 1 7.71 3.78 4.99
N VAL A 2 7.27 2.67 4.41
CA VAL A 2 8.22 1.72 3.83
C VAL A 2 7.86 1.56 2.36
N SER A 3 8.87 1.23 1.55
CA SER A 3 8.64 0.92 0.15
C SER A 3 8.14 -0.53 0.02
N VAL A 4 7.61 -0.86 -1.16
CA VAL A 4 7.21 -2.23 -1.43
C VAL A 4 8.41 -3.17 -1.30
N GLU A 5 9.56 -2.74 -1.81
CA GLU A 5 10.76 -3.55 -1.71
C GLU A 5 11.09 -3.88 -0.25
N GLU A 6 11.02 -2.88 0.60
CA GLU A 6 11.32 -3.07 2.01
C GLU A 6 10.29 -3.98 2.69
N ALA A 7 9.03 -3.82 2.33
CA ALA A 7 7.97 -4.62 2.92
C ALA A 7 8.12 -6.10 2.60
N ILE A 8 8.60 -6.43 1.41
CA ILE A 8 8.73 -7.83 0.98
C ILE A 8 10.13 -8.40 1.23
N SER A 9 11.03 -7.60 1.76
CA SER A 9 12.45 -7.99 1.89
C SER A 9 12.70 -8.95 3.03
N GLY A 10 11.75 -9.14 3.92
CA GLY A 10 11.93 -9.99 5.10
C GLY A 10 12.39 -9.21 6.32
N LYS A 11 12.54 -7.91 6.22
CA LYS A 11 12.94 -7.09 7.36
C LYS A 11 11.82 -6.93 8.38
N HIS A 12 10.58 -7.13 7.94
CA HIS A 12 9.42 -6.96 8.81
C HIS A 12 8.74 -8.30 8.98
N SER A 13 8.34 -8.59 10.19
CA SER A 13 7.69 -9.87 10.50
C SER A 13 6.24 -9.87 10.08
N VAL A 14 5.74 -11.06 9.74
CA VAL A 14 4.31 -11.25 9.56
C VAL A 14 3.62 -10.86 10.87
N GLY A 15 2.54 -10.10 10.76
CA GLY A 15 1.85 -9.55 11.91
C GLY A 15 2.25 -8.12 12.24
N SER A 16 3.27 -7.59 11.58
CA SER A 16 3.70 -6.21 11.80
C SER A 16 2.77 -5.24 11.13
N SER A 17 2.58 -4.09 11.76
CA SER A 17 1.82 -2.99 11.19
C SER A 17 2.76 -2.10 10.40
N LEU A 18 2.42 -1.87 9.13
CA LEU A 18 3.27 -1.10 8.23
C LEU A 18 2.46 -0.09 7.44
N GLN A 19 3.15 0.98 7.02
CA GLN A 19 2.63 1.89 6.00
C GLN A 19 3.46 1.69 4.75
N VAL A 20 2.84 1.22 3.68
CA VAL A 20 3.54 0.89 2.44
C VAL A 20 3.03 1.77 1.32
N HIS A 21 3.95 2.37 0.59
CA HIS A 21 3.64 3.29 -0.50
C HIS A 21 3.97 2.66 -1.85
N GLY A 22 3.14 2.92 -2.83
CA GLY A 22 3.39 2.46 -4.19
C GLY A 22 2.26 2.88 -5.12
N THR A 23 2.21 2.24 -6.29
CA THR A 23 1.20 2.50 -7.29
C THR A 23 0.22 1.33 -7.34
N ILE A 24 -1.07 1.65 -7.36
CA ILE A 24 -2.13 0.65 -7.38
C ILE A 24 -2.22 0.02 -8.77
N THR A 25 -2.17 -1.31 -8.83
CA THR A 25 -2.36 -2.05 -10.07
C THR A 25 -3.25 -3.26 -9.80
N ASN A 26 -3.75 -3.89 -10.87
CA ASN A 26 -4.57 -5.10 -10.80
C ASN A 26 -5.69 -4.97 -9.78
N LEU A 27 -6.39 -3.85 -9.84
CA LEU A 27 -7.46 -3.56 -8.89
C LEU A 27 -8.64 -4.49 -9.13
N LYS A 28 -9.06 -5.18 -8.07
CA LYS A 28 -10.20 -6.07 -8.07
C LYS A 28 -11.15 -5.64 -6.95
N THR A 29 -12.22 -6.39 -6.79
CA THR A 29 -13.23 -6.04 -5.79
C THR A 29 -12.67 -6.01 -4.37
N ASN A 30 -11.86 -7.01 -4.03
CA ASN A 30 -11.40 -7.17 -2.65
C ASN A 30 -9.89 -7.06 -2.50
N ASP A 31 -9.16 -6.88 -3.58
CA ASP A 31 -7.70 -6.78 -3.49
C ASP A 31 -7.11 -6.02 -4.67
N CYS A 32 -5.87 -5.64 -4.51
CA CYS A 32 -5.11 -5.01 -5.58
C CYS A 32 -3.65 -5.33 -5.33
N GLU A 33 -2.79 -4.86 -6.23
CA GLU A 33 -1.36 -4.95 -6.04
C GLU A 33 -0.78 -3.56 -5.92
N LEU A 34 0.21 -3.43 -5.05
CA LEU A 34 0.94 -2.19 -4.87
C LEU A 34 2.32 -2.40 -5.48
N VAL A 35 2.66 -1.58 -6.45
CA VAL A 35 3.89 -1.75 -7.22
C VAL A 35 4.82 -0.57 -6.97
N ASP A 36 6.11 -0.88 -6.84
CA ASP A 36 7.14 0.14 -6.73
C ASP A 36 8.36 -0.38 -7.48
N GLY A 37 8.60 0.17 -8.66
CA GLY A 37 9.67 -0.29 -9.51
C GLY A 37 9.43 -1.72 -9.97
N ASN A 38 10.35 -2.62 -9.63
CA ASN A 38 10.27 -4.03 -10.01
C ASN A 38 9.61 -4.89 -8.95
N PHE A 39 9.09 -4.29 -7.89
CA PHE A 39 8.56 -5.02 -6.75
C PHE A 39 7.07 -4.81 -6.64
N SER A 40 6.35 -5.85 -6.21
CA SER A 40 4.92 -5.76 -6.00
C SER A 40 4.53 -6.46 -4.71
N LEU A 41 3.44 -5.99 -4.12
CA LEU A 41 2.91 -6.54 -2.89
C LEU A 41 1.40 -6.61 -3.02
N LYS A 42 0.85 -7.79 -2.75
CA LYS A 42 -0.60 -7.94 -2.78
C LYS A 42 -1.21 -7.25 -1.56
N VAL A 43 -2.29 -6.52 -1.77
CA VAL A 43 -2.97 -5.77 -0.73
C VAL A 43 -4.41 -6.22 -0.67
N ASP A 44 -4.85 -6.64 0.51
CA ASP A 44 -6.23 -7.01 0.77
C ASP A 44 -6.97 -5.75 1.20
N ILE A 45 -7.92 -5.30 0.37
CA ILE A 45 -8.68 -4.08 0.62
C ILE A 45 -10.11 -4.37 1.01
N SER A 46 -10.43 -5.62 1.33
CA SER A 46 -11.82 -6.01 1.60
C SER A 46 -12.41 -5.31 2.81
N SER A 47 -11.58 -4.85 3.74
CA SER A 47 -12.04 -4.16 4.94
C SER A 47 -12.05 -2.65 4.81
N LEU A 48 -11.64 -2.12 3.65
CA LEU A 48 -11.49 -0.69 3.49
C LEU A 48 -12.77 -0.04 2.99
N VAL A 49 -12.98 1.20 3.46
CA VAL A 49 -13.90 2.11 2.81
C VAL A 49 -13.06 2.93 1.84
N LEU A 50 -13.28 2.73 0.55
CA LEU A 50 -12.41 3.32 -0.46
C LEU A 50 -12.82 4.76 -0.77
N PRO A 51 -11.84 5.68 -0.88
CA PRO A 51 -12.16 7.04 -1.28
C PRO A 51 -12.53 7.10 -2.76
N ASP A 52 -13.19 8.17 -3.16
CA ASP A 52 -13.62 8.34 -4.54
C ASP A 52 -12.44 8.41 -5.51
N THR A 53 -11.28 8.81 -5.03
CA THR A 53 -10.09 8.92 -5.85
C THR A 53 -9.35 7.60 -6.01
N PHE A 54 -9.84 6.53 -5.38
CA PHE A 54 -9.16 5.23 -5.42
C PHE A 54 -9.33 4.61 -6.80
N ALA A 55 -8.22 4.40 -7.49
CA ALA A 55 -8.25 3.86 -8.84
C ALA A 55 -6.89 3.27 -9.20
N GLU A 56 -6.87 2.45 -10.25
CA GLU A 56 -5.61 1.93 -10.78
C GLU A 56 -4.73 3.05 -11.27
N ASP A 57 -3.43 2.79 -11.22
CA ASP A 57 -2.37 3.69 -11.71
C ASP A 57 -2.24 4.96 -10.87
N LYS A 58 -2.83 4.96 -9.69
CA LYS A 58 -2.69 6.05 -8.75
C LYS A 58 -1.70 5.68 -7.66
N GLY A 59 -0.98 6.66 -7.15
CA GLY A 59 -0.14 6.47 -5.99
C GLY A 59 -0.98 6.40 -4.72
N ALA A 60 -0.58 5.53 -3.81
CA ALA A 60 -1.30 5.37 -2.55
C ALA A 60 -0.38 4.86 -1.47
N THR A 61 -0.74 5.17 -0.22
CA THR A 61 -0.08 4.62 0.95
C THR A 61 -1.12 3.83 1.72
N PHE A 62 -0.82 2.54 1.92
CA PHE A 62 -1.70 1.66 2.70
C PHE A 62 -1.10 1.42 4.07
N THR A 63 -1.94 1.54 5.09
CA THR A 63 -1.59 1.15 6.44
C THR A 63 -2.28 -0.17 6.73
N GLY A 64 -1.53 -1.16 7.15
CA GLY A 64 -2.12 -2.46 7.42
C GLY A 64 -1.15 -3.41 8.10
N ILE A 65 -1.56 -4.67 8.13
CA ILE A 65 -0.83 -5.73 8.81
C ILE A 65 -0.33 -6.70 7.76
N LEU A 66 0.97 -7.03 7.83
CA LEU A 66 1.53 -8.07 6.97
C LEU A 66 1.00 -9.43 7.38
N GLU A 67 0.52 -10.18 6.41
CA GLU A 67 0.01 -11.52 6.64
C GLU A 67 0.51 -12.47 5.56
N MET A 68 0.53 -13.75 5.89
CA MET A 68 0.84 -14.79 4.92
C MET A 68 -0.45 -15.51 4.60
N GLN A 69 -0.86 -15.48 3.33
CA GLN A 69 -2.09 -16.13 2.89
C GLN A 69 -1.74 -17.10 1.77
N ASN A 70 -1.94 -18.39 2.03
CA ASN A 70 -1.67 -19.44 1.05
C ASN A 70 -0.25 -19.37 0.49
N GLY A 71 0.71 -19.04 1.37
CA GLY A 71 2.10 -18.95 0.97
C GLY A 71 2.48 -17.65 0.30
N VAL A 72 1.56 -16.69 0.22
CA VAL A 72 1.80 -15.40 -0.41
C VAL A 72 1.76 -14.31 0.65
N LEU A 73 2.71 -13.41 0.59
CA LEU A 73 2.74 -12.27 1.50
C LEU A 73 1.72 -11.24 1.06
N VAL A 74 0.87 -10.83 1.99
CA VAL A 74 -0.24 -9.92 1.72
C VAL A 74 -0.26 -8.85 2.80
N LEU A 75 -0.54 -7.62 2.42
CA LEU A 75 -0.81 -6.55 3.37
C LEU A 75 -2.31 -6.43 3.53
N ARG A 76 -2.81 -6.75 4.72
CA ARG A 76 -4.24 -6.59 5.01
C ARG A 76 -4.46 -5.14 5.42
N ALA A 77 -4.94 -4.35 4.48
CA ALA A 77 -5.02 -2.92 4.64
C ALA A 77 -6.16 -2.52 5.57
N GLU A 78 -5.88 -1.56 6.43
CA GLU A 78 -6.86 -1.00 7.36
C GLU A 78 -7.16 0.45 7.03
N GLU A 79 -6.23 1.12 6.35
CA GLU A 79 -6.41 2.50 5.91
C GLU A 79 -5.70 2.70 4.59
N VAL A 80 -6.21 3.64 3.80
CA VAL A 80 -5.54 4.03 2.57
C VAL A 80 -5.54 5.55 2.47
N GLN A 81 -4.41 6.10 2.06
CA GLN A 81 -4.26 7.52 1.80
C GLN A 81 -3.80 7.67 0.36
N MET A 82 -4.58 8.38 -0.43
CA MET A 82 -4.25 8.55 -1.85
C MET A 82 -3.19 9.60 -2.02
N GLY A 83 -2.37 9.40 -3.07
CA GLY A 83 -1.31 10.31 -3.41
C GLY A 83 0.03 9.87 -2.86
N CYS A 84 1.07 10.61 -3.24
CA CYS A 84 2.43 10.32 -2.82
C CYS A 84 2.74 11.12 -1.56
N PRO A 85 3.37 10.52 -0.55
CA PRO A 85 3.70 11.25 0.67
C PRO A 85 4.47 12.53 0.41
N SER A 86 5.35 12.52 -0.57
CA SER A 86 6.15 13.69 -0.88
C SER A 86 5.33 14.86 -1.38
N LYS A 87 4.10 14.63 -1.77
CA LYS A 87 3.24 15.72 -2.20
C LYS A 87 2.71 16.55 -1.06
N TYR A 88 2.77 16.03 0.14
CA TYR A 88 2.20 16.73 1.28
C TYR A 88 3.23 17.59 1.99
N GLU A 89 4.47 17.15 1.97
CA GLU A 89 5.51 17.89 2.66
C GLU A 89 5.77 19.25 2.09
N PRO A 90 5.98 19.38 0.78
CA PRO A 90 6.33 20.68 0.24
C PRO A 90 5.19 21.66 0.21
N LEU A 91 3.97 21.19 0.44
CA LEU A 91 2.85 22.11 0.43
C LEU A 91 2.98 23.18 1.50
N GLU A 92 3.58 22.82 2.60
CA GLU A 92 3.73 23.77 3.68
C GLU A 92 4.58 24.95 3.27
N GLU A 93 5.70 24.66 2.67
CA GLU A 93 6.54 25.76 2.34
C GLU A 93 6.11 26.48 1.09
N SER A 94 5.40 25.81 0.24
CA SER A 94 4.92 26.47 -0.97
C SER A 94 3.69 27.30 -0.66
N ALA A 95 3.06 26.99 0.41
CA ALA A 95 1.87 27.72 0.80
C ALA A 95 2.24 29.10 1.26
#